data_590f166b6686887d84fad50e709bdc50
#
_entry.id   590f166b6686887d84fad50e709bdc50
#
_cell.length_a   1.000
_cell.length_b   1.000
_cell.length_c   1.000
_cell.angle_alpha   90.00
_cell.angle_beta   90.00
_cell.angle_gamma   90.00
#
_symmetry.space_group_name_H-M   'P 1'
#
loop_
_entity.id
_entity.type
_entity.pdbx_description
1 polymer ?
#
loop_
_entity_poly.entity_id
_entity_poly.type
_entity_poly.pdbx_seq_one_letter_code
_entity_poly.pdbx_strand_id
1 'polypeptide(L)'
;MIKQKKIMKNIQYLIIAVFVLFLAGCEKHEIEFNASDDVKGKAQFQIFYAEPITNNTTNRIDSVYVNGKLYNSIDMPQKLTVNAVIPYPNGYYTVPAGMVNIKFYRGNSGTAENPVSVLVYETNVNLTERKQMILVYDLKEDPIILDDEYPYDKYTSGATNATFNTDSVVTYRFINMFFESPGVPYSGKLQYQYSNNSGSSYTAGDWHNLGEPIGFGEQTARCPAIVHKTVFNSSGSQPLRFRCVDPDGNTVSRTTDYWTAYIGRINTHVLRGCRTGSPSAGYTQIINNVQ
;
A
#
# COMPACT_ATOMS: atom_id res chain seq x y z
N MET A 1 -49.10 29.41 -49.20
CA MET A 1 -49.34 28.60 -47.96
C MET A 1 -48.86 27.15 -48.04
N ILE A 2 -48.83 26.50 -49.19
CA ILE A 2 -48.44 25.05 -49.32
C ILE A 2 -46.91 24.84 -49.17
N LYS A 3 -46.04 25.74 -49.61
CA LYS A 3 -44.57 25.62 -49.49
C LYS A 3 -44.07 25.65 -48.06
N GLN A 4 -44.64 26.43 -47.17
CA GLN A 4 -44.22 26.52 -45.76
C GLN A 4 -44.56 25.24 -44.98
N LYS A 5 -45.69 24.60 -45.23
CA LYS A 5 -46.04 23.31 -44.58
C LYS A 5 -45.06 22.18 -44.92
N LYS A 6 -44.53 22.19 -46.17
CA LYS A 6 -43.56 21.16 -46.58
C LYS A 6 -42.20 21.33 -45.94
N ILE A 7 -41.78 22.58 -45.77
CA ILE A 7 -40.51 22.92 -45.10
C ILE A 7 -40.57 22.55 -43.61
N MET A 8 -41.68 22.85 -42.90
CA MET A 8 -41.84 22.50 -41.50
C MET A 8 -41.85 20.98 -41.26
N LYS A 9 -42.48 20.19 -42.15
CA LYS A 9 -42.41 18.73 -42.06
C LYS A 9 -40.99 18.16 -42.22
N ASN A 10 -40.23 18.71 -43.16
CA ASN A 10 -38.85 18.26 -43.37
C ASN A 10 -37.92 18.62 -42.17
N ILE A 11 -38.15 19.74 -41.51
CA ILE A 11 -37.44 20.11 -40.29
C ILE A 11 -37.79 19.20 -39.13
N GLN A 12 -39.08 18.81 -38.99
CA GLN A 12 -39.50 17.84 -37.96
C GLN A 12 -38.85 16.48 -38.15
N TYR A 13 -38.76 15.97 -39.37
CA TYR A 13 -38.10 14.69 -39.65
C TYR A 13 -36.59 14.79 -39.40
N LEU A 14 -35.94 15.92 -39.67
CA LEU A 14 -34.54 16.14 -39.41
C LEU A 14 -34.25 16.11 -37.87
N ILE A 15 -35.09 16.78 -37.08
CA ILE A 15 -35.00 16.81 -35.63
C ILE A 15 -35.16 15.43 -35.03
N ILE A 16 -36.15 14.67 -35.53
CA ILE A 16 -36.38 13.30 -35.07
C ILE A 16 -35.20 12.40 -35.44
N ALA A 17 -34.65 12.50 -36.64
CA ALA A 17 -33.48 11.73 -37.07
C ALA A 17 -32.24 12.02 -36.23
N VAL A 18 -31.99 13.29 -35.87
CA VAL A 18 -30.91 13.70 -35.00
C VAL A 18 -31.11 13.16 -33.57
N PHE A 19 -32.36 13.19 -33.08
CA PHE A 19 -32.67 12.64 -31.74
C PHE A 19 -32.47 11.12 -31.66
N VAL A 20 -32.85 10.39 -32.74
CA VAL A 20 -32.60 8.93 -32.82
C VAL A 20 -31.14 8.60 -32.91
N LEU A 21 -30.32 9.41 -33.57
CA LEU A 21 -28.85 9.27 -33.60
C LEU A 21 -28.20 9.48 -32.21
N PHE A 22 -28.72 10.39 -31.40
CA PHE A 22 -28.27 10.57 -30.03
C PHE A 22 -28.68 9.41 -29.09
N LEU A 23 -29.80 8.75 -29.35
CA LEU A 23 -30.24 7.59 -28.58
C LEU A 23 -29.49 6.29 -28.96
N ALA A 24 -29.01 6.20 -30.20
CA ALA A 24 -28.23 5.05 -30.66
C ALA A 24 -26.73 5.12 -30.22
N GLY A 25 -26.27 6.26 -29.72
CA GLY A 25 -24.89 6.48 -29.30
C GLY A 25 -24.56 6.11 -27.83
N CYS A 26 -25.58 5.68 -27.06
CA CYS A 26 -25.35 5.15 -25.72
C CYS A 26 -25.33 3.61 -25.77
N GLU A 27 -24.40 3.01 -26.49
CA GLU A 27 -23.92 1.71 -26.08
C GLU A 27 -23.22 1.91 -24.73
N LYS A 28 -23.84 1.42 -23.66
CA LYS A 28 -23.15 1.17 -22.42
C LYS A 28 -21.95 0.29 -22.79
N HIS A 29 -20.76 0.87 -22.88
CA HIS A 29 -19.55 0.08 -22.73
C HIS A 29 -19.57 -0.46 -21.29
N GLU A 30 -20.25 -1.57 -21.09
CA GLU A 30 -19.96 -2.44 -19.97
C GLU A 30 -18.52 -2.93 -20.20
N ILE A 31 -17.59 -2.26 -19.55
CA ILE A 31 -16.26 -2.81 -19.40
C ILE A 31 -16.46 -4.02 -18.48
N GLU A 32 -16.69 -5.19 -19.08
CA GLU A 32 -16.56 -6.45 -18.35
C GLU A 32 -15.12 -6.54 -17.90
N PHE A 33 -14.85 -6.09 -16.69
CA PHE A 33 -13.64 -6.45 -15.98
C PHE A 33 -13.75 -7.94 -15.60
N ASN A 34 -13.38 -8.81 -16.51
CA ASN A 34 -13.05 -10.20 -16.19
C ASN A 34 -11.72 -10.21 -15.42
N ALA A 35 -11.73 -9.58 -14.23
CA ALA A 35 -10.56 -9.49 -13.37
C ALA A 35 -10.06 -10.86 -12.88
N SER A 36 -10.90 -11.91 -12.97
CA SER A 36 -10.56 -13.26 -12.53
C SER A 36 -9.66 -14.04 -13.50
N ASP A 37 -9.80 -13.82 -14.81
CA ASP A 37 -9.03 -14.58 -15.79
C ASP A 37 -7.63 -14.00 -16.06
N ASP A 38 -7.46 -12.69 -15.87
CA ASP A 38 -6.18 -12.03 -16.11
C ASP A 38 -5.10 -12.32 -15.06
N VAL A 39 -5.47 -12.82 -13.89
CA VAL A 39 -4.52 -13.11 -12.78
C VAL A 39 -4.26 -14.59 -12.56
N LYS A 40 -4.97 -15.49 -13.24
CA LYS A 40 -4.75 -16.93 -13.13
C LYS A 40 -3.34 -17.30 -13.64
N GLY A 41 -2.60 -18.07 -12.87
CA GLY A 41 -1.22 -18.43 -13.17
C GLY A 41 -0.22 -17.27 -12.99
N LYS A 42 -0.65 -16.15 -12.40
CA LYS A 42 0.20 -14.97 -12.21
C LYS A 42 0.34 -14.64 -10.73
N ALA A 43 1.54 -14.28 -10.35
CA ALA A 43 1.85 -13.66 -9.05
C ALA A 43 1.63 -12.14 -9.14
N GLN A 44 1.10 -11.56 -8.07
CA GLN A 44 1.00 -10.12 -7.89
C GLN A 44 1.91 -9.69 -6.74
N PHE A 45 2.70 -8.64 -6.91
CA PHE A 45 3.64 -8.26 -5.85
C PHE A 45 3.88 -6.75 -5.77
N GLN A 46 4.25 -6.33 -4.57
CA GLN A 46 4.84 -5.02 -4.28
C GLN A 46 6.26 -5.23 -3.76
N ILE A 47 7.12 -4.25 -3.98
CA ILE A 47 8.48 -4.23 -3.41
C ILE A 47 8.56 -3.10 -2.41
N PHE A 48 8.92 -3.42 -1.16
CA PHE A 48 9.21 -2.45 -0.11
C PHE A 48 10.71 -2.45 0.20
N TYR A 49 11.35 -1.30 0.06
CA TYR A 49 12.77 -1.16 0.33
C TYR A 49 12.99 -0.59 1.75
N ALA A 50 13.37 -1.48 2.68
CA ALA A 50 13.41 -1.22 4.12
C ALA A 50 14.82 -1.18 4.72
N GLU A 51 15.86 -1.06 3.91
CA GLU A 51 17.24 -1.00 4.41
C GLU A 51 17.40 0.14 5.44
N PRO A 52 18.03 -0.10 6.62
CA PRO A 52 18.16 0.90 7.69
C PRO A 52 19.28 1.91 7.40
N ILE A 53 19.15 2.63 6.29
CA ILE A 53 20.06 3.67 5.84
C ILE A 53 19.34 4.99 5.61
N THR A 54 20.09 6.07 5.52
CA THR A 54 19.53 7.40 5.29
C THR A 54 18.86 7.48 3.91
N ASN A 55 17.64 7.96 3.88
CA ASN A 55 16.94 8.23 2.63
C ASN A 55 17.54 9.48 1.96
N ASN A 56 18.35 9.26 0.94
CA ASN A 56 18.97 10.32 0.13
C ASN A 56 19.14 9.86 -1.32
N THR A 57 19.63 10.73 -2.17
CA THR A 57 19.82 10.44 -3.60
C THR A 57 20.83 9.32 -3.85
N THR A 58 21.84 9.18 -3.00
CA THR A 58 22.88 8.15 -3.12
C THR A 58 22.31 6.76 -2.84
N ASN A 59 21.38 6.66 -1.90
CA ASN A 59 20.79 5.39 -1.45
C ASN A 59 19.50 5.00 -2.21
N ARG A 60 19.07 5.84 -3.11
CA ARG A 60 17.91 5.57 -3.97
C ARG A 60 18.22 4.47 -4.97
N ILE A 61 17.23 3.64 -5.28
CA ILE A 61 17.28 2.69 -6.40
C ILE A 61 16.84 3.43 -7.67
N ASP A 62 17.70 3.46 -8.67
CA ASP A 62 17.45 4.19 -9.91
C ASP A 62 16.62 3.38 -10.90
N SER A 63 16.76 2.06 -10.90
CA SER A 63 15.90 1.20 -11.69
C SER A 63 15.74 -0.19 -11.07
N VAL A 64 14.57 -0.78 -11.33
CA VAL A 64 14.18 -2.12 -10.91
C VAL A 64 13.81 -2.94 -12.14
N TYR A 65 14.48 -4.04 -12.31
CA TYR A 65 14.19 -5.01 -13.36
C TYR A 65 13.64 -6.29 -12.75
N VAL A 66 12.65 -6.85 -13.40
CA VAL A 66 12.03 -8.13 -13.02
C VAL A 66 12.01 -9.01 -14.27
N ASN A 67 12.65 -10.18 -14.20
CA ASN A 67 12.86 -11.07 -15.34
C ASN A 67 13.42 -10.34 -16.58
N GLY A 68 14.36 -9.42 -16.36
CA GLY A 68 15.01 -8.64 -17.41
C GLY A 68 14.18 -7.48 -17.99
N LYS A 69 12.93 -7.29 -17.56
CA LYS A 69 12.06 -6.19 -17.96
C LYS A 69 12.11 -5.06 -16.94
N LEU A 70 12.16 -3.81 -17.39
CA LEU A 70 12.10 -2.62 -16.54
C LEU A 70 10.71 -2.47 -15.93
N TYR A 71 10.63 -2.42 -14.60
CA TYR A 71 9.39 -2.23 -13.83
C TYR A 71 9.32 -0.87 -13.15
N ASN A 72 10.46 -0.32 -12.76
CA ASN A 72 10.54 1.00 -12.14
C ASN A 72 11.84 1.69 -12.53
N SER A 73 11.81 3.02 -12.65
CA SER A 73 12.98 3.84 -12.91
C SER A 73 12.88 5.21 -12.24
N ILE A 74 14.02 5.92 -12.22
CA ILE A 74 14.12 7.29 -11.71
C ILE A 74 13.24 8.27 -12.47
N ASP A 75 12.92 7.99 -13.72
CA ASP A 75 12.08 8.84 -14.59
C ASP A 75 10.58 8.61 -14.37
N MET A 76 10.23 7.56 -13.63
CA MET A 76 8.83 7.29 -13.27
C MET A 76 8.38 8.19 -12.12
N PRO A 77 7.06 8.49 -12.01
CA PRO A 77 6.52 9.31 -10.93
C PRO A 77 6.86 8.79 -9.54
N GLN A 78 6.99 7.47 -9.41
CA GLN A 78 7.33 6.81 -8.16
C GLN A 78 8.69 6.14 -8.28
N LYS A 79 9.57 6.53 -7.38
CA LYS A 79 10.94 6.02 -7.30
C LYS A 79 11.04 5.09 -6.09
N LEU A 80 11.83 4.02 -6.23
CA LEU A 80 12.12 3.15 -5.10
C LEU A 80 13.19 3.82 -4.23
N THR A 81 12.74 4.60 -3.27
CA THR A 81 13.58 5.19 -2.24
C THR A 81 13.54 4.36 -0.97
N VAL A 82 14.47 4.61 -0.05
CA VAL A 82 14.45 3.97 1.27
C VAL A 82 13.12 4.25 1.96
N ASN A 83 12.50 3.17 2.47
CA ASN A 83 11.20 3.16 3.11
C ASN A 83 10.01 3.46 2.18
N ALA A 84 10.18 3.27 0.88
CA ALA A 84 9.10 3.36 -0.10
C ALA A 84 8.68 1.97 -0.59
N VAL A 85 7.44 1.90 -1.06
CA VAL A 85 6.86 0.74 -1.74
C VAL A 85 6.62 1.07 -3.20
N ILE A 86 6.80 0.12 -4.07
CA ILE A 86 6.42 0.19 -5.49
C ILE A 86 5.63 -1.06 -5.89
N PRO A 87 4.61 -0.92 -6.78
CA PRO A 87 4.00 0.33 -7.20
C PRO A 87 3.19 0.96 -6.05
N TYR A 88 3.05 2.27 -6.04
CA TYR A 88 2.26 3.01 -5.05
C TYR A 88 1.48 4.13 -5.75
N PRO A 89 0.30 4.52 -5.30
CA PRO A 89 -0.56 3.82 -4.35
C PRO A 89 -1.36 2.70 -5.03
N ASN A 90 -1.74 1.69 -4.26
CA ASN A 90 -2.80 0.73 -4.61
C ASN A 90 -2.56 -0.17 -5.84
N GLY A 91 -1.33 -0.37 -6.25
CA GLY A 91 -1.01 -1.23 -7.38
C GLY A 91 -0.21 -2.46 -6.98
N TYR A 92 -0.22 -3.46 -7.87
CA TYR A 92 0.68 -4.60 -7.82
C TYR A 92 1.32 -4.78 -9.20
N TYR A 93 2.59 -5.11 -9.22
CA TYR A 93 3.20 -5.67 -10.41
C TYR A 93 2.70 -7.09 -10.62
N THR A 94 2.59 -7.50 -11.87
CA THR A 94 2.10 -8.83 -12.24
C THR A 94 3.12 -9.54 -13.11
N VAL A 95 3.45 -10.78 -12.74
CA VAL A 95 4.34 -11.68 -13.48
C VAL A 95 3.78 -13.10 -13.48
N PRO A 96 4.20 -14.00 -14.37
CA PRO A 96 3.93 -15.42 -14.21
C PRO A 96 4.41 -15.91 -12.84
N ALA A 97 3.61 -16.75 -12.17
CA ALA A 97 4.02 -17.36 -10.91
C ALA A 97 5.21 -18.29 -11.10
N GLY A 98 6.05 -18.44 -10.09
CA GLY A 98 7.27 -19.24 -10.11
C GLY A 98 8.50 -18.43 -9.76
N MET A 99 9.66 -18.87 -10.26
CA MET A 99 10.94 -18.20 -10.02
C MET A 99 11.03 -16.88 -10.79
N VAL A 100 11.29 -15.81 -10.05
CA VAL A 100 11.36 -14.44 -10.55
C VAL A 100 12.72 -13.85 -10.19
N ASN A 101 13.46 -13.39 -11.18
CA ASN A 101 14.73 -12.67 -10.98
C ASN A 101 14.44 -11.18 -10.79
N ILE A 102 14.97 -10.59 -9.73
CA ILE A 102 14.84 -9.17 -9.40
C ILE A 102 16.22 -8.54 -9.33
N LYS A 103 16.39 -7.41 -10.02
CA LYS A 103 17.64 -6.64 -10.02
C LYS A 103 17.38 -5.17 -9.69
N PHE A 104 18.21 -4.64 -8.80
CA PHE A 104 18.24 -3.20 -8.52
C PHE A 104 19.54 -2.60 -9.02
N TYR A 105 19.41 -1.47 -9.65
CA TYR A 105 20.54 -0.65 -10.09
C TYR A 105 20.51 0.68 -9.35
N ARG A 106 21.65 1.12 -8.92
CA ARG A 106 21.83 2.35 -8.15
C ARG A 106 22.98 3.15 -8.76
N GLY A 107 22.82 4.47 -8.63
CA GLY A 107 23.91 5.40 -8.85
C GLY A 107 24.15 5.72 -10.31
N ASN A 108 24.74 6.85 -10.42
CA ASN A 108 25.26 7.40 -11.62
C ASN A 108 26.75 7.65 -11.37
N SER A 109 27.54 6.60 -11.43
CA SER A 109 28.99 6.70 -11.21
C SER A 109 29.73 7.25 -12.43
N GLY A 110 29.01 7.50 -13.52
CA GLY A 110 29.53 8.12 -14.72
C GLY A 110 29.45 9.64 -14.71
N THR A 111 29.94 10.24 -15.80
CA THR A 111 29.72 11.66 -16.07
C THR A 111 28.26 11.90 -16.52
N ALA A 112 27.81 13.16 -16.54
CA ALA A 112 26.50 13.52 -17.08
C ALA A 112 26.31 13.04 -18.55
N GLU A 113 27.41 12.89 -19.28
CA GLU A 113 27.44 12.43 -20.68
C GLU A 113 27.44 10.92 -20.80
N ASN A 114 27.93 10.17 -19.78
CA ASN A 114 27.97 8.72 -19.75
C ASN A 114 27.54 8.20 -18.35
N PRO A 115 26.26 8.17 -18.04
CA PRO A 115 25.76 7.65 -16.79
C PRO A 115 25.94 6.12 -16.73
N VAL A 116 26.61 5.62 -15.70
CA VAL A 116 26.79 4.18 -15.46
C VAL A 116 25.96 3.76 -14.24
N SER A 117 24.93 2.99 -14.48
CA SER A 117 24.15 2.35 -13.41
C SER A 117 24.88 1.09 -12.94
N VAL A 118 25.03 0.96 -11.62
CA VAL A 118 25.69 -0.18 -11.00
C VAL A 118 24.63 -1.13 -10.45
N LEU A 119 24.76 -2.41 -10.78
CA LEU A 119 23.97 -3.46 -10.15
C LEU A 119 24.35 -3.55 -8.66
N VAL A 120 23.38 -3.28 -7.78
CA VAL A 120 23.60 -3.30 -6.32
C VAL A 120 22.86 -4.43 -5.62
N TYR A 121 21.91 -5.05 -6.30
CA TYR A 121 21.13 -6.16 -5.76
C TYR A 121 20.67 -7.07 -6.89
N GLU A 122 20.79 -8.36 -6.66
CA GLU A 122 20.21 -9.39 -7.52
C GLU A 122 19.77 -10.57 -6.67
N THR A 123 18.52 -11.00 -6.85
CA THR A 123 17.97 -12.16 -6.15
C THR A 123 16.98 -12.91 -7.05
N ASN A 124 16.74 -14.17 -6.69
CA ASN A 124 15.70 -15.00 -7.29
C ASN A 124 14.71 -15.38 -6.21
N VAL A 125 13.46 -15.03 -6.39
CA VAL A 125 12.37 -15.31 -5.46
C VAL A 125 11.32 -16.20 -6.11
N ASN A 126 10.73 -17.11 -5.33
CA ASN A 126 9.62 -17.92 -5.81
C ASN A 126 8.30 -17.24 -5.41
N LEU A 127 7.60 -16.66 -6.40
CA LEU A 127 6.32 -16.00 -6.20
C LEU A 127 5.18 -16.96 -6.56
N THR A 128 4.18 -17.01 -5.70
CA THR A 128 2.98 -17.84 -5.88
C THR A 128 1.84 -17.06 -6.55
N GLU A 129 0.78 -17.76 -6.98
CA GLU A 129 -0.43 -17.15 -7.56
C GLU A 129 -1.25 -16.34 -6.52
N ARG A 130 -0.58 -15.43 -5.80
CA ARG A 130 -1.14 -14.62 -4.72
C ARG A 130 -0.61 -13.20 -4.79
N LYS A 131 -1.22 -12.33 -3.97
CA LYS A 131 -0.63 -11.02 -3.67
C LYS A 131 0.43 -11.18 -2.60
N GLN A 132 1.62 -10.65 -2.88
CA GLN A 132 2.78 -10.79 -1.99
C GLN A 132 3.53 -9.46 -1.87
N MET A 133 4.17 -9.24 -0.73
CA MET A 133 5.07 -8.12 -0.51
C MET A 133 6.49 -8.64 -0.38
N ILE A 134 7.39 -8.11 -1.17
CA ILE A 134 8.82 -8.41 -1.16
C ILE A 134 9.50 -7.32 -0.34
N LEU A 135 10.03 -7.67 0.83
CA LEU A 135 10.73 -6.76 1.72
C LEU A 135 12.24 -6.89 1.51
N VAL A 136 12.86 -5.89 0.90
CA VAL A 136 14.31 -5.81 0.76
C VAL A 136 14.86 -4.93 1.88
N TYR A 137 15.51 -5.54 2.86
CA TYR A 137 16.00 -4.90 4.08
C TYR A 137 17.53 -4.80 4.16
N ASP A 138 18.21 -5.59 3.36
CA ASP A 138 19.66 -5.55 3.15
C ASP A 138 19.93 -5.97 1.70
N LEU A 139 20.78 -5.22 1.00
CA LEU A 139 21.12 -5.53 -0.40
C LEU A 139 22.09 -6.72 -0.53
N LYS A 140 22.49 -7.34 0.56
CA LYS A 140 23.37 -8.52 0.60
C LYS A 140 22.63 -9.78 1.01
N GLU A 141 21.38 -9.64 1.46
CA GLU A 141 20.56 -10.73 1.98
C GLU A 141 19.37 -11.02 1.07
N ASP A 142 18.85 -12.23 1.16
CA ASP A 142 17.60 -12.57 0.49
C ASP A 142 16.43 -11.76 1.07
N PRO A 143 15.45 -11.38 0.23
CA PRO A 143 14.32 -10.61 0.72
C PRO A 143 13.34 -11.48 1.50
N ILE A 144 12.60 -10.84 2.39
CA ILE A 144 11.48 -11.50 3.08
C ILE A 144 10.24 -11.39 2.20
N ILE A 145 9.55 -12.51 1.98
CA ILE A 145 8.32 -12.57 1.20
C ILE A 145 7.14 -12.75 2.16
N LEU A 146 6.20 -11.81 2.14
CA LEU A 146 5.00 -11.83 2.96
C LEU A 146 3.76 -11.96 2.08
N ASP A 147 2.81 -12.80 2.50
CA ASP A 147 1.49 -12.82 1.88
C ASP A 147 0.78 -11.49 2.10
N ASP A 148 0.20 -10.95 1.03
CA ASP A 148 -0.51 -9.68 1.04
C ASP A 148 -1.98 -9.83 0.59
N GLU A 149 -2.52 -11.02 0.73
CA GLU A 149 -3.93 -11.28 0.44
C GLU A 149 -4.84 -10.62 1.47
N TYR A 150 -5.95 -10.12 0.96
CA TYR A 150 -7.01 -9.54 1.77
C TYR A 150 -8.16 -10.54 1.88
N PRO A 151 -8.55 -10.96 3.06
CA PRO A 151 -9.81 -11.68 3.23
C PRO A 151 -10.96 -10.68 3.05
N TYR A 152 -11.27 -10.38 1.78
CA TYR A 152 -12.28 -9.40 1.38
C TYR A 152 -13.63 -9.68 2.03
N ASP A 153 -14.01 -10.95 2.11
CA ASP A 153 -15.34 -11.37 2.58
C ASP A 153 -15.58 -11.12 4.07
N LYS A 154 -14.52 -11.07 4.87
CA LYS A 154 -14.65 -10.91 6.33
C LYS A 154 -14.83 -9.46 6.79
N TYR A 155 -14.31 -8.49 6.03
CA TYR A 155 -14.17 -7.11 6.50
C TYR A 155 -14.99 -6.10 5.69
N THR A 156 -15.37 -6.45 4.48
CA THR A 156 -16.23 -5.61 3.62
C THR A 156 -17.71 -5.89 3.81
N SER A 157 -18.11 -7.13 4.10
CA SER A 157 -19.49 -7.50 4.32
C SER A 157 -20.08 -6.90 5.61
N GLY A 158 -19.24 -6.53 6.59
CA GLY A 158 -19.65 -5.80 7.79
C GLY A 158 -19.86 -4.30 7.58
N ALA A 159 -19.48 -3.75 6.43
CA ALA A 159 -19.58 -2.32 6.11
C ALA A 159 -20.91 -1.95 5.43
N THR A 160 -21.98 -2.68 5.66
CA THR A 160 -23.31 -2.19 5.25
C THR A 160 -23.73 -1.03 6.15
N ASN A 161 -24.37 -0.02 5.59
CA ASN A 161 -24.89 1.15 6.29
C ASN A 161 -25.70 0.82 7.57
N ALA A 162 -26.16 -0.40 7.75
CA ALA A 162 -26.89 -0.87 8.91
C ALA A 162 -25.99 -1.20 10.12
N THR A 163 -24.72 -1.52 9.92
CA THR A 163 -23.76 -1.86 11.00
C THR A 163 -22.98 -0.66 11.53
N PHE A 164 -23.11 0.50 10.89
CA PHE A 164 -22.48 1.76 11.33
C PHE A 164 -23.12 2.39 12.59
N ASN A 165 -23.94 1.66 13.33
CA ASN A 165 -24.78 2.30 14.32
C ASN A 165 -24.08 2.64 15.65
N THR A 166 -22.99 1.98 16.03
CA THR A 166 -22.26 2.29 17.26
C THR A 166 -20.77 2.43 17.06
N ASP A 167 -20.11 1.40 16.46
CA ASP A 167 -18.67 1.38 16.23
C ASP A 167 -18.37 0.95 14.80
N SER A 168 -17.36 1.55 14.21
CA SER A 168 -16.88 1.18 12.88
C SER A 168 -15.49 0.57 12.99
N VAL A 169 -15.16 -0.28 12.02
CA VAL A 169 -13.90 -1.02 12.01
C VAL A 169 -13.04 -0.55 10.84
N VAL A 170 -11.77 -0.27 11.15
CA VAL A 170 -10.72 -0.04 10.16
C VAL A 170 -9.69 -1.15 10.33
N THR A 171 -9.27 -1.75 9.23
CA THR A 171 -8.36 -2.90 9.28
C THR A 171 -6.91 -2.46 9.18
N TYR A 172 -6.10 -2.97 10.08
CA TYR A 172 -4.66 -2.75 10.13
C TYR A 172 -3.88 -4.07 10.08
N ARG A 173 -2.72 -4.01 9.45
CA ARG A 173 -1.66 -5.02 9.52
C ARG A 173 -0.39 -4.32 9.92
N PHE A 174 0.36 -4.95 10.79
CA PHE A 174 1.67 -4.49 11.21
C PHE A 174 2.75 -5.40 10.64
N ILE A 175 3.85 -4.81 10.16
CA ILE A 175 5.07 -5.48 9.72
C ILE A 175 6.23 -4.94 10.54
N ASN A 176 7.01 -5.84 11.13
CA ASN A 176 8.16 -5.46 11.95
C ASN A 176 9.46 -5.53 11.13
N MET A 177 10.00 -4.37 10.77
CA MET A 177 11.33 -4.19 10.15
C MET A 177 12.21 -3.32 11.04
N PHE A 178 12.14 -3.53 12.37
CA PHE A 178 12.87 -2.75 13.36
C PHE A 178 14.23 -3.36 13.65
N PHE A 179 15.26 -2.51 13.66
CA PHE A 179 16.65 -2.88 13.93
C PHE A 179 17.06 -2.43 15.33
N GLU A 180 17.96 -3.19 15.96
CA GLU A 180 18.63 -2.75 17.18
C GLU A 180 19.61 -1.61 16.86
N SER A 181 20.39 -1.79 15.78
CA SER A 181 21.29 -0.81 15.19
C SER A 181 21.39 -1.06 13.68
N PRO A 182 21.96 -0.15 12.87
CA PRO A 182 22.07 -0.37 11.43
C PRO A 182 22.69 -1.73 11.09
N GLY A 183 21.96 -2.55 10.32
CA GLY A 183 22.35 -3.90 9.91
C GLY A 183 22.16 -4.99 10.98
N VAL A 184 21.68 -4.67 12.19
CA VAL A 184 21.41 -5.65 13.25
C VAL A 184 19.91 -5.69 13.53
N PRO A 185 19.16 -6.71 13.03
CA PRO A 185 17.76 -6.89 13.33
C PRO A 185 17.48 -6.94 14.83
N TYR A 186 16.36 -6.37 15.26
CA TYR A 186 15.92 -6.49 16.65
C TYR A 186 15.49 -7.93 16.93
N SER A 187 16.05 -8.55 17.94
CA SER A 187 15.85 -9.96 18.24
C SER A 187 14.58 -10.27 19.06
N GLY A 188 13.96 -9.25 19.65
CA GLY A 188 12.74 -9.40 20.44
C GLY A 188 11.47 -9.39 19.58
N LYS A 189 10.34 -9.71 20.20
CA LYS A 189 9.01 -9.53 19.61
C LYS A 189 8.45 -8.18 20.01
N LEU A 190 7.71 -7.56 19.10
CA LEU A 190 7.07 -6.27 19.33
C LEU A 190 5.54 -6.42 19.31
N GLN A 191 4.88 -5.84 20.33
CA GLN A 191 3.44 -5.72 20.36
C GLN A 191 3.01 -4.41 19.72
N TYR A 192 2.22 -4.48 18.65
CA TYR A 192 1.63 -3.33 18.01
C TYR A 192 0.33 -2.94 18.70
N GLN A 193 0.15 -1.63 18.95
CA GLN A 193 -0.98 -1.11 19.69
C GLN A 193 -1.55 0.15 19.01
N TYR A 194 -2.85 0.37 19.20
CA TYR A 194 -3.51 1.61 18.81
C TYR A 194 -4.29 2.24 19.99
N SER A 195 -4.57 3.52 19.89
CA SER A 195 -5.44 4.26 20.81
C SER A 195 -6.39 5.15 20.01
N ASN A 196 -7.65 5.20 20.47
CA ASN A 196 -8.69 6.08 19.94
C ASN A 196 -8.55 7.53 20.42
N ASN A 197 -7.69 7.80 21.39
CA ASN A 197 -7.51 9.12 21.95
C ASN A 197 -6.59 9.95 21.06
N SER A 198 -7.18 10.86 20.28
CA SER A 198 -6.47 11.80 19.43
C SER A 198 -6.14 13.13 20.08
N GLY A 199 -6.63 13.36 21.33
CA GLY A 199 -6.43 14.60 22.06
C GLY A 199 -5.01 14.79 22.58
N SER A 200 -4.69 16.03 22.96
CA SER A 200 -3.44 16.36 23.66
C SER A 200 -3.38 15.77 25.07
N SER A 201 -4.54 15.46 25.65
CA SER A 201 -4.71 14.83 26.97
C SER A 201 -4.77 13.32 26.82
N TYR A 202 -3.65 12.72 26.54
CA TYR A 202 -3.49 11.28 26.46
C TYR A 202 -3.49 10.68 27.87
N THR A 203 -4.42 9.76 28.15
CA THR A 203 -4.45 9.00 29.40
C THR A 203 -3.75 7.67 29.18
N ALA A 204 -2.75 7.36 30.01
CA ALA A 204 -2.11 6.05 30.01
C ALA A 204 -3.17 4.99 30.34
N GLY A 205 -3.38 4.00 29.44
CA GLY A 205 -4.37 2.94 29.60
C GLY A 205 -5.31 2.74 28.41
N ASP A 206 -5.37 3.70 27.50
CA ASP A 206 -6.24 3.62 26.31
C ASP A 206 -5.62 2.84 25.14
N TRP A 207 -4.61 2.01 25.40
CA TRP A 207 -3.95 1.24 24.37
C TRP A 207 -4.55 -0.15 24.18
N HIS A 208 -4.88 -0.47 22.94
CA HIS A 208 -5.43 -1.75 22.52
C HIS A 208 -4.44 -2.50 21.63
N ASN A 209 -4.24 -3.78 21.86
CA ASN A 209 -3.38 -4.61 21.04
C ASN A 209 -3.98 -4.83 19.65
N LEU A 210 -3.14 -4.77 18.63
CA LEU A 210 -3.44 -5.15 17.25
C LEU A 210 -2.63 -6.40 16.90
N GLY A 211 -3.29 -7.57 16.97
CA GLY A 211 -2.65 -8.85 16.74
C GLY A 211 -1.71 -9.28 17.86
N GLU A 212 -1.01 -10.38 17.61
CA GLU A 212 -0.02 -10.95 18.52
C GLU A 212 1.34 -10.26 18.34
N PRO A 213 2.23 -10.32 19.35
CA PRO A 213 3.60 -9.84 19.23
C PRO A 213 4.36 -10.59 18.14
N ILE A 214 5.07 -9.84 17.28
CA ILE A 214 5.80 -10.39 16.12
C ILE A 214 7.28 -10.05 16.16
N GLY A 215 8.11 -10.97 15.63
CA GLY A 215 9.55 -10.79 15.45
C GLY A 215 9.92 -9.96 14.23
N PHE A 216 11.21 -9.78 14.02
CA PHE A 216 11.74 -9.13 12.82
C PHE A 216 11.35 -9.90 11.55
N GLY A 217 10.92 -9.18 10.52
CA GLY A 217 10.51 -9.75 9.25
C GLY A 217 9.14 -10.42 9.26
N GLU A 218 8.45 -10.44 10.39
CA GLU A 218 7.11 -11.01 10.50
C GLU A 218 6.02 -9.95 10.33
N GLN A 219 4.79 -10.44 10.08
CA GLN A 219 3.59 -9.62 10.00
C GLN A 219 2.50 -10.14 10.93
N THR A 220 1.67 -9.24 11.44
CA THR A 220 0.43 -9.63 12.12
C THR A 220 -0.60 -10.11 11.10
N ALA A 221 -1.58 -10.87 11.56
CA ALA A 221 -2.83 -10.97 10.82
C ALA A 221 -3.43 -9.57 10.62
N ARG A 222 -4.36 -9.43 9.68
CA ARG A 222 -5.13 -8.21 9.54
C ARG A 222 -6.12 -8.10 10.67
N CYS A 223 -5.96 -7.07 11.50
CA CYS A 223 -6.70 -6.88 12.72
C CYS A 223 -7.60 -5.66 12.64
N PRO A 224 -8.82 -5.74 13.16
CA PRO A 224 -9.70 -4.60 13.25
C PRO A 224 -9.24 -3.64 14.36
N ALA A 225 -9.19 -2.36 14.06
CA ALA A 225 -9.18 -1.29 15.07
C ALA A 225 -10.59 -0.73 15.17
N ILE A 226 -11.14 -0.69 16.38
CA ILE A 226 -12.49 -0.13 16.63
C ILE A 226 -12.37 1.38 16.67
N VAL A 227 -13.18 2.05 15.86
CA VAL A 227 -13.25 3.50 15.80
C VAL A 227 -14.66 3.96 16.14
N HIS A 228 -14.77 4.91 17.07
CA HIS A 228 -16.07 5.36 17.56
C HIS A 228 -16.73 6.32 16.58
N LYS A 229 -17.94 6.00 16.16
CA LYS A 229 -18.73 6.79 15.21
C LYS A 229 -18.89 8.26 15.62
N THR A 230 -18.97 8.52 16.92
CA THR A 230 -19.14 9.89 17.45
C THR A 230 -17.94 10.79 17.23
N VAL A 231 -16.77 10.23 16.91
CA VAL A 231 -15.51 10.93 16.67
C VAL A 231 -15.22 11.10 15.19
N PHE A 232 -15.98 10.40 14.31
CA PHE A 232 -15.85 10.59 12.87
C PHE A 232 -16.32 11.99 12.47
N ASN A 233 -15.46 12.68 11.74
CA ASN A 233 -15.89 13.89 11.05
C ASN A 233 -16.82 13.54 9.88
N SER A 234 -17.37 14.57 9.20
CA SER A 234 -18.23 14.41 8.03
C SER A 234 -17.62 13.61 6.87
N SER A 235 -16.30 13.42 6.88
CA SER A 235 -15.56 12.63 5.86
C SER A 235 -15.41 11.15 6.23
N GLY A 236 -15.98 10.67 7.35
CA GLY A 236 -15.85 9.28 7.77
C GLY A 236 -14.43 8.90 8.21
N SER A 237 -13.71 9.83 8.83
CA SER A 237 -12.32 9.62 9.27
C SER A 237 -12.12 9.95 10.73
N GLN A 238 -11.21 9.23 11.37
CA GLN A 238 -10.79 9.46 12.76
C GLN A 238 -9.27 9.33 12.87
N PRO A 239 -8.57 10.27 13.53
CA PRO A 239 -7.17 10.07 13.87
C PRO A 239 -7.01 9.01 14.95
N LEU A 240 -6.13 8.04 14.72
CA LEU A 240 -5.71 7.03 15.69
C LEU A 240 -4.23 7.23 16.01
N ARG A 241 -3.84 6.91 17.24
CA ARG A 241 -2.43 6.84 17.63
C ARG A 241 -1.96 5.42 17.58
N PHE A 242 -0.68 5.24 17.25
CA PHE A 242 -0.05 3.93 17.15
C PHE A 242 1.28 3.92 17.90
N ARG A 243 1.59 2.78 18.51
CA ARG A 243 2.90 2.51 19.08
C ARG A 243 3.27 1.04 18.97
N CYS A 244 4.56 0.75 19.04
CA CYS A 244 5.07 -0.58 19.32
C CYS A 244 5.74 -0.60 20.69
N VAL A 245 5.50 -1.64 21.45
CA VAL A 245 6.14 -1.88 22.73
C VAL A 245 6.94 -3.18 22.68
N ASP A 246 8.08 -3.17 23.36
CA ASP A 246 8.89 -4.36 23.59
C ASP A 246 8.29 -5.25 24.71
N PRO A 247 8.84 -6.45 24.98
CA PRO A 247 8.36 -7.33 26.05
C PRO A 247 8.37 -6.72 27.45
N ASP A 248 9.21 -5.72 27.68
CA ASP A 248 9.30 -5.01 28.97
C ASP A 248 8.28 -3.84 29.05
N GLY A 249 7.49 -3.63 28.00
CA GLY A 249 6.50 -2.58 27.92
C GLY A 249 7.03 -1.21 27.50
N ASN A 250 8.31 -1.12 27.13
CA ASN A 250 8.89 0.13 26.66
C ASN A 250 8.46 0.42 25.22
N THR A 251 8.08 1.66 24.97
CA THR A 251 7.76 2.09 23.60
C THR A 251 9.04 2.21 22.76
N VAL A 252 9.12 1.45 21.68
CA VAL A 252 10.25 1.44 20.74
C VAL A 252 10.07 2.37 19.55
N SER A 253 8.85 2.79 19.27
CA SER A 253 8.51 3.75 18.21
C SER A 253 8.22 5.13 18.79
N ARG A 254 8.14 6.14 17.92
CA ARG A 254 7.65 7.47 18.36
C ARG A 254 6.22 7.35 18.86
N THR A 255 5.92 7.93 20.01
CA THR A 255 4.57 7.94 20.63
C THR A 255 3.62 8.94 19.97
N THR A 256 4.11 9.75 19.05
CA THR A 256 3.37 10.83 18.40
C THR A 256 2.85 10.46 17.01
N ASP A 257 3.12 9.24 16.54
CA ASP A 257 2.64 8.83 15.24
C ASP A 257 1.12 8.56 15.31
N TYR A 258 0.37 9.49 14.74
CA TYR A 258 -1.06 9.30 14.54
C TYR A 258 -1.38 9.38 13.06
N TRP A 259 -2.31 8.54 12.65
CA TRP A 259 -2.74 8.41 11.28
C TRP A 259 -4.25 8.50 11.21
N THR A 260 -4.74 9.17 10.20
CA THR A 260 -6.17 9.25 10.00
C THR A 260 -6.69 7.92 9.48
N ALA A 261 -7.55 7.29 10.28
CA ALA A 261 -8.28 6.10 9.90
C ALA A 261 -9.48 6.48 9.02
N TYR A 262 -9.64 5.79 7.90
CA TYR A 262 -10.79 5.94 7.03
C TYR A 262 -11.53 4.60 6.94
N ILE A 263 -12.84 4.64 7.08
CA ILE A 263 -13.68 3.45 6.93
C ILE A 263 -13.49 2.87 5.52
N GLY A 264 -13.43 1.53 5.42
CA GLY A 264 -13.28 0.83 4.15
C GLY A 264 -11.86 0.80 3.60
N ARG A 265 -10.87 1.37 4.31
CA ARG A 265 -9.46 1.24 3.94
C ARG A 265 -8.77 0.12 4.71
N ILE A 266 -7.85 -0.55 4.03
CA ILE A 266 -6.93 -1.50 4.63
C ILE A 266 -5.56 -0.82 4.73
N ASN A 267 -5.02 -0.79 5.94
CA ASN A 267 -3.76 -0.13 6.22
C ASN A 267 -2.70 -1.15 6.59
N THR A 268 -1.50 -0.98 6.06
CA THR A 268 -0.31 -1.70 6.51
C THR A 268 0.66 -0.68 7.10
N HIS A 269 1.04 -0.88 8.35
CA HIS A 269 2.07 -0.09 9.00
C HIS A 269 3.35 -0.92 9.09
N VAL A 270 4.42 -0.40 8.53
CA VAL A 270 5.75 -1.00 8.62
C VAL A 270 6.56 -0.18 9.62
N LEU A 271 6.89 -0.78 10.76
CA LEU A 271 7.88 -0.19 11.66
C LEU A 271 9.26 -0.41 11.07
N ARG A 272 10.04 0.65 10.96
CA ARG A 272 11.36 0.67 10.35
C ARG A 272 12.33 1.52 11.14
N GLY A 273 13.62 1.42 10.79
CA GLY A 273 14.68 2.18 11.44
C GLY A 273 15.23 1.46 12.65
N CYS A 274 16.06 2.15 13.43
CA CYS A 274 16.87 1.55 14.48
C CYS A 274 16.48 2.07 15.86
N ARG A 275 16.67 1.23 16.90
CA ARG A 275 16.62 1.65 18.30
C ARG A 275 17.75 2.62 18.60
N THR A 276 18.95 2.27 18.14
CA THR A 276 20.15 3.09 18.29
C THR A 276 20.74 3.43 16.93
N GLY A 277 21.19 4.66 16.75
CA GLY A 277 21.78 5.12 15.50
C GLY A 277 20.79 5.78 14.54
N SER A 278 21.14 5.80 13.27
CA SER A 278 20.36 6.43 12.21
C SER A 278 20.10 5.43 11.07
N PRO A 279 18.90 5.42 10.48
CA PRO A 279 17.74 6.25 10.78
C PRO A 279 17.02 5.81 12.07
N SER A 280 16.47 6.76 12.82
CA SER A 280 15.66 6.45 13.99
C SER A 280 14.36 5.72 13.62
N ALA A 281 13.82 4.99 14.60
CA ALA A 281 12.56 4.27 14.45
C ALA A 281 11.41 5.18 13.98
N GLY A 282 10.58 4.67 13.10
CA GLY A 282 9.39 5.34 12.59
C GLY A 282 8.55 4.39 11.77
N TYR A 283 7.35 4.83 11.38
CA TYR A 283 6.44 4.03 10.56
C TYR A 283 6.42 4.49 9.10
N THR A 284 6.19 3.54 8.22
CA THR A 284 5.68 3.80 6.87
C THR A 284 4.27 3.24 6.78
N GLN A 285 3.32 4.07 6.38
CA GLN A 285 1.95 3.62 6.11
C GLN A 285 1.80 3.28 4.63
N ILE A 286 1.29 2.10 4.36
CA ILE A 286 0.85 1.67 3.04
C ILE A 286 -0.66 1.54 3.09
N ILE A 287 -1.34 2.32 2.26
CA ILE A 287 -2.80 2.30 2.18
C ILE A 287 -3.18 1.50 0.94
N ASN A 288 -3.91 0.43 1.15
CA ASN A 288 -4.53 -0.30 0.06
C ASN A 288 -6.02 0.07 0.05
N ASN A 289 -6.43 0.84 -0.94
CA ASN A 289 -7.83 1.11 -1.12
C ASN A 289 -8.51 -0.18 -1.59
N VAL A 290 -9.58 -0.50 -0.90
CA VAL A 290 -10.53 -1.49 -1.39
C VAL A 290 -11.37 -0.76 -2.43
N GLN A 291 -11.19 -1.10 -3.70
CA GLN A 291 -12.12 -0.69 -4.76
C GLN A 291 -13.22 -1.71 -4.86
#